data_bab97c33e9f94507555fefbb32ab7575
#
_entry.id   bab97c33e9f94507555fefbb32ab7575
#
_cell.length_a   1.000
_cell.length_b   1.000
_cell.length_c   1.000
_cell.angle_alpha   90.00
_cell.angle_beta   90.00
_cell.angle_gamma   90.00
#
_symmetry.space_group_name_H-M   'P 1'
#
loop_
_entity.id
_entity.type
_entity.pdbx_description
1 polymer ?
#
loop_
_entity_poly.entity_id
_entity_poly.type
_entity_poly.pdbx_seq_one_letter_code
_entity_poly.pdbx_strand_id
1 'polypeptide(L)'
;DAKIKRLAGKIDRVLVDAPCSGMGTLRRNPDLKWRQTPEGVLELNQKQMNILASAARLLKPGGRLVYATCSLLPQENQAIAEDFLAKHPQFEAVPAAEVLKPLFPKEKLPLGCNLDNPWWQLWPHIHGTDGFFGAVFQKKATAPVPKSEKVDPKETKVKNKKAPKELK
;
A
#
# COMPACT_ATOMS: atom_id res chain seq x y z
N ASP A 1 1.01 13.48 -13.36
CA ASP A 1 1.28 13.01 -14.72
C ASP A 1 0.02 12.33 -15.28
N ALA A 2 -0.42 12.78 -16.48
CA ALA A 2 -1.63 12.27 -17.14
C ALA A 2 -1.52 10.77 -17.50
N LYS A 3 -0.31 10.26 -17.74
CA LYS A 3 -0.05 8.83 -18.03
C LYS A 3 -0.35 7.98 -16.82
N ILE A 4 0.05 8.41 -15.62
CA ILE A 4 -0.19 7.69 -14.36
C ILE A 4 -1.70 7.63 -14.05
N LYS A 5 -2.44 8.71 -14.28
CA LYS A 5 -3.90 8.74 -14.07
C LYS A 5 -4.65 7.68 -14.90
N ARG A 6 -4.17 7.37 -16.12
CA ARG A 6 -4.78 6.35 -17.00
C ARG A 6 -4.60 4.91 -16.48
N LEU A 7 -3.66 4.70 -15.56
CA LEU A 7 -3.36 3.40 -14.94
C LEU A 7 -4.13 3.15 -13.64
N ALA A 8 -4.92 4.11 -13.19
CA ALA A 8 -5.70 3.99 -11.95
C ALA A 8 -6.58 2.72 -11.96
N GLY A 9 -6.44 1.90 -10.93
CA GLY A 9 -7.19 0.65 -10.78
C GLY A 9 -6.86 -0.45 -11.80
N LYS A 10 -5.72 -0.37 -12.50
CA LYS A 10 -5.36 -1.31 -13.59
C LYS A 10 -4.13 -2.16 -13.33
N ILE A 11 -3.38 -1.87 -12.28
CA ILE A 11 -2.07 -2.49 -12.03
C ILE A 11 -2.21 -3.58 -10.98
N ASP A 12 -1.57 -4.73 -11.20
CA ASP A 12 -1.58 -5.86 -10.28
C ASP A 12 -0.49 -5.74 -9.20
N ARG A 13 0.66 -5.17 -9.55
CA ARG A 13 1.83 -5.03 -8.67
C ARG A 13 2.45 -3.65 -8.85
N VAL A 14 2.71 -2.96 -7.74
CA VAL A 14 3.45 -1.69 -7.73
C VAL A 14 4.59 -1.79 -6.72
N LEU A 15 5.79 -1.47 -7.15
CA LEU A 15 6.95 -1.28 -6.29
C LEU A 15 7.21 0.23 -6.15
N VAL A 16 7.31 0.68 -4.92
CA VAL A 16 7.76 2.03 -4.54
C VAL A 16 9.11 1.89 -3.88
N ASP A 17 10.18 2.10 -4.65
CA ASP A 17 11.51 2.34 -4.13
C ASP A 17 11.59 3.83 -3.80
N ALA A 18 11.37 4.16 -2.52
CA ALA A 18 11.08 5.52 -2.10
C ALA A 18 12.35 6.35 -1.91
N PRO A 19 12.34 7.63 -2.29
CA PRO A 19 13.42 8.55 -1.91
C PRO A 19 13.50 8.62 -0.38
N CYS A 20 14.68 8.40 0.17
CA CYS A 20 14.92 8.33 1.60
C CYS A 20 16.27 8.94 1.97
N SER A 21 16.56 9.02 3.28
CA SER A 21 17.84 9.54 3.78
C SER A 21 19.06 8.74 3.32
N GLY A 22 18.88 7.47 2.94
CA GLY A 22 19.98 6.60 2.55
C GLY A 22 20.83 6.09 3.71
N MET A 23 20.40 6.27 4.97
CA MET A 23 21.18 5.95 6.17
C MET A 23 21.56 4.46 6.29
N GLY A 24 20.90 3.58 5.55
CA GLY A 24 21.29 2.17 5.45
C GLY A 24 22.57 1.92 4.64
N THR A 25 22.99 2.90 3.84
CA THR A 25 24.18 2.79 2.96
C THR A 25 25.43 3.49 3.51
N LEU A 26 25.43 3.89 4.78
CA LEU A 26 26.54 4.63 5.43
C LEU A 26 27.89 3.95 5.27
N ARG A 27 27.93 2.63 5.22
CA ARG A 27 29.18 1.87 5.03
C ARG A 27 29.86 2.22 3.71
N ARG A 28 29.08 2.51 2.67
CA ARG A 28 29.57 2.88 1.33
C ARG A 28 29.56 4.39 1.09
N ASN A 29 28.69 5.11 1.78
CA ASN A 29 28.48 6.54 1.66
C ASN A 29 28.53 7.21 3.04
N PRO A 30 29.72 7.27 3.69
CA PRO A 30 29.84 7.73 5.08
C PRO A 30 29.56 9.23 5.25
N ASP A 31 29.59 10.00 4.19
CA ASP A 31 29.29 11.43 4.16
C ASP A 31 27.79 11.73 4.34
N LEU A 32 26.91 10.74 4.10
CA LEU A 32 25.46 10.92 4.30
C LEU A 32 25.11 11.38 5.71
N LYS A 33 25.82 10.91 6.74
CA LYS A 33 25.59 11.30 8.14
C LYS A 33 25.74 12.80 8.39
N TRP A 34 26.51 13.49 7.56
CA TRP A 34 26.75 14.93 7.65
C TRP A 34 25.79 15.76 6.77
N ARG A 35 25.21 15.13 5.77
CA ARG A 35 24.30 15.81 4.83
C ARG A 35 22.83 15.71 5.24
N GLN A 36 22.48 14.79 6.12
CA GLN A 36 21.10 14.62 6.58
C GLN A 36 20.82 15.52 7.78
N THR A 37 19.63 16.11 7.78
CA THR A 37 19.10 16.90 8.91
C THR A 37 17.73 16.36 9.33
N PRO A 38 17.30 16.61 10.57
CA PRO A 38 15.96 16.23 10.99
C PRO A 38 14.86 16.81 10.10
N GLU A 39 15.00 18.06 9.66
CA GLU A 39 14.05 18.73 8.77
C GLU A 39 14.01 18.07 7.40
N GLY A 40 15.18 17.69 6.85
CA GLY A 40 15.30 16.95 5.60
C GLY A 40 14.61 15.57 5.65
N VAL A 41 14.71 14.88 6.79
CA VAL A 41 13.99 13.62 7.00
C VAL A 41 12.48 13.84 7.03
N LEU A 42 11.99 14.89 7.69
CA LEU A 42 10.56 15.22 7.69
C LEU A 42 10.02 15.52 6.29
N GLU A 43 10.79 16.23 5.47
CA GLU A 43 10.42 16.47 4.06
C GLU A 43 10.36 15.15 3.25
N LEU A 44 11.32 14.26 3.49
CA LEU A 44 11.33 12.93 2.86
C LEU A 44 10.13 12.11 3.28
N ASN A 45 9.76 12.11 4.56
CA ASN A 45 8.58 11.41 5.07
C ASN A 45 7.31 11.89 4.35
N GLN A 46 7.14 13.19 4.17
CA GLN A 46 6.00 13.74 3.44
C GLN A 46 5.98 13.30 1.97
N LYS A 47 7.15 13.26 1.32
CA LYS A 47 7.29 12.76 -0.05
C LYS A 47 6.96 11.26 -0.14
N GLN A 48 7.45 10.46 0.79
CA GLN A 48 7.20 9.01 0.88
C GLN A 48 5.70 8.72 1.01
N MET A 49 5.00 9.39 1.93
CA MET A 49 3.56 9.25 2.10
C MET A 49 2.78 9.62 0.84
N ASN A 50 3.14 10.72 0.18
CA ASN A 50 2.47 11.17 -1.05
C ASN A 50 2.68 10.21 -2.23
N ILE A 51 3.90 9.65 -2.36
CA ILE A 51 4.22 8.67 -3.39
C ILE A 51 3.43 7.38 -3.13
N LEU A 52 3.40 6.91 -1.89
CA LEU A 52 2.71 5.69 -1.49
C LEU A 52 1.20 5.80 -1.75
N ALA A 53 0.58 6.92 -1.34
CA ALA A 53 -0.83 7.21 -1.61
C ALA A 53 -1.14 7.28 -3.12
N SER A 54 -0.22 7.82 -3.91
CA SER A 54 -0.36 7.89 -5.37
C SER A 54 -0.25 6.51 -6.02
N ALA A 55 0.69 5.69 -5.54
CA ALA A 55 0.88 4.32 -6.00
C ALA A 55 -0.32 3.42 -5.68
N ALA A 56 -0.91 3.58 -4.50
CA ALA A 56 -2.08 2.84 -4.05
C ALA A 56 -3.29 2.97 -5.00
N ARG A 57 -3.44 4.14 -5.65
CA ARG A 57 -4.53 4.40 -6.61
C ARG A 57 -4.40 3.59 -7.90
N LEU A 58 -3.20 3.14 -8.24
CA LEU A 58 -2.94 2.39 -9.47
C LEU A 58 -3.43 0.94 -9.37
N LEU A 59 -3.52 0.40 -8.14
CA LEU A 59 -3.79 -1.01 -7.91
C LEU A 59 -5.25 -1.37 -8.12
N LYS A 60 -5.44 -2.51 -8.78
CA LYS A 60 -6.71 -3.25 -8.79
C LYS A 60 -7.08 -3.71 -7.38
N PRO A 61 -8.37 -4.00 -7.09
CA PRO A 61 -8.73 -4.87 -5.98
C PRO A 61 -7.93 -6.18 -6.04
N GLY A 62 -7.40 -6.64 -4.91
CA GLY A 62 -6.49 -7.80 -4.87
C GLY A 62 -5.05 -7.51 -5.35
N GLY A 63 -4.74 -6.29 -5.76
CA GLY A 63 -3.39 -5.89 -6.16
C GLY A 63 -2.44 -5.71 -4.98
N ARG A 64 -1.13 -5.80 -5.22
CA ARG A 64 -0.09 -5.73 -4.20
C ARG A 64 0.79 -4.51 -4.37
N LEU A 65 1.05 -3.81 -3.27
CA LEU A 65 1.97 -2.68 -3.15
C LEU A 65 3.17 -3.08 -2.31
N VAL A 66 4.35 -2.81 -2.81
CA VAL A 66 5.60 -2.97 -2.05
C VAL A 66 6.20 -1.59 -1.82
N TYR A 67 6.52 -1.27 -0.59
CA TYR A 67 7.25 -0.08 -0.18
C TYR A 67 8.65 -0.48 0.25
N ALA A 68 9.67 0.19 -0.25
CA ALA A 68 11.05 -0.11 0.04
C ALA A 68 11.87 1.17 0.26
N THR A 69 12.84 1.11 1.18
CA THR A 69 13.84 2.15 1.42
C THR A 69 15.20 1.55 1.70
N CYS A 70 16.27 2.29 1.43
CA CYS A 70 17.61 2.01 1.94
C CYS A 70 17.91 2.83 3.21
N SER A 71 16.90 3.07 4.05
CA SER A 71 17.03 3.75 5.33
C SER A 71 17.01 2.79 6.51
N LEU A 72 17.64 3.19 7.62
CA LEU A 72 17.55 2.53 8.92
C LEU A 72 16.61 3.28 9.89
N LEU A 73 16.13 4.47 9.48
CA LEU A 73 15.33 5.33 10.34
C LEU A 73 13.88 4.79 10.45
N PRO A 74 13.40 4.52 11.69
CA PRO A 74 12.01 4.07 11.87
C PRO A 74 10.97 5.03 11.29
N GLN A 75 11.28 6.33 11.29
CA GLN A 75 10.41 7.39 10.75
C GLN A 75 10.20 7.28 9.24
N GLU A 76 11.17 6.72 8.50
CA GLU A 76 11.08 6.48 7.06
C GLU A 76 10.57 5.07 6.73
N ASN A 77 10.50 4.18 7.70
CA ASN A 77 10.24 2.76 7.57
C ASN A 77 8.88 2.38 8.18
N GLN A 78 8.89 1.86 9.41
CA GLN A 78 7.69 1.37 10.10
C GLN A 78 6.63 2.46 10.24
N ALA A 79 7.03 3.68 10.63
CA ALA A 79 6.08 4.77 10.84
C ALA A 79 5.33 5.13 9.54
N ILE A 80 6.00 5.12 8.38
CA ILE A 80 5.36 5.34 7.09
C ILE A 80 4.40 4.19 6.75
N ALA A 81 4.81 2.93 6.99
CA ALA A 81 4.00 1.77 6.71
C ALA A 81 2.72 1.73 7.56
N GLU A 82 2.85 2.04 8.85
CA GLU A 82 1.73 2.09 9.80
C GLU A 82 0.78 3.25 9.51
N ASP A 83 1.31 4.45 9.23
CA ASP A 83 0.50 5.61 8.83
C ASP A 83 -0.26 5.35 7.52
N PHE A 84 0.38 4.68 6.57
CA PHE A 84 -0.28 4.27 5.33
C PHE A 84 -1.47 3.35 5.60
N LEU A 85 -1.31 2.32 6.43
CA LEU A 85 -2.39 1.39 6.78
C LEU A 85 -3.53 2.10 7.53
N ALA A 86 -3.20 2.99 8.45
CA ALA A 86 -4.20 3.77 9.21
C ALA A 86 -5.06 4.66 8.28
N LYS A 87 -4.44 5.26 7.27
CA LYS A 87 -5.12 6.15 6.31
C LYS A 87 -5.79 5.41 5.14
N HIS A 88 -5.46 4.13 4.92
CA HIS A 88 -5.94 3.34 3.79
C HIS A 88 -6.53 1.99 4.26
N PRO A 89 -7.70 1.98 4.92
CA PRO A 89 -8.30 0.76 5.51
C PRO A 89 -8.63 -0.33 4.47
N GLN A 90 -8.63 0.03 3.17
CA GLN A 90 -8.75 -0.92 2.08
C GLN A 90 -7.48 -1.73 1.81
N PHE A 91 -6.39 -1.47 2.53
CA PHE A 91 -5.16 -2.26 2.50
C PHE A 91 -4.97 -3.02 3.81
N GLU A 92 -4.22 -4.10 3.73
CA GLU A 92 -3.73 -4.88 4.86
C GLU A 92 -2.25 -5.17 4.68
N ALA A 93 -1.51 -5.30 5.76
CA ALA A 93 -0.11 -5.73 5.70
C ALA A 93 -0.05 -7.23 5.40
N VAL A 94 0.86 -7.61 4.51
CA VAL A 94 1.22 -9.01 4.28
C VAL A 94 2.61 -9.24 4.82
N PRO A 95 2.79 -10.20 5.76
CA PRO A 95 4.12 -10.49 6.28
C PRO A 95 5.11 -10.79 5.16
N ALA A 96 6.26 -10.09 5.16
CA ALA A 96 7.27 -10.26 4.13
C ALA A 96 7.78 -11.72 4.08
N ALA A 97 7.83 -12.38 5.24
CA ALA A 97 8.19 -13.80 5.33
C ALA A 97 7.25 -14.70 4.50
N GLU A 98 5.95 -14.44 4.51
CA GLU A 98 4.97 -15.21 3.71
C GLU A 98 5.17 -15.00 2.21
N VAL A 99 5.51 -13.77 1.80
CA VAL A 99 5.73 -13.44 0.39
C VAL A 99 7.02 -14.04 -0.14
N LEU A 100 8.05 -14.06 0.67
CA LEU A 100 9.40 -14.48 0.27
C LEU A 100 9.64 -15.98 0.47
N LYS A 101 9.01 -16.60 1.46
CA LYS A 101 9.18 -18.02 1.77
C LYS A 101 9.06 -18.97 0.57
N PRO A 102 8.13 -18.79 -0.38
CA PRO A 102 8.04 -19.66 -1.57
C PRO A 102 9.26 -19.60 -2.50
N LEU A 103 10.07 -18.53 -2.39
CA LEU A 103 11.27 -18.33 -3.21
C LEU A 103 12.53 -18.95 -2.59
N PHE A 104 12.43 -19.47 -1.38
CA PHE A 104 13.54 -20.01 -0.62
C PHE A 104 13.30 -21.48 -0.23
N PRO A 105 14.37 -22.26 0.03
CA PRO A 105 14.23 -23.63 0.53
C PRO A 105 13.39 -23.69 1.82
N LYS A 106 12.58 -24.74 1.96
CA LYS A 106 11.54 -24.89 3.00
C LYS A 106 11.98 -24.66 4.45
N GLU A 107 13.28 -24.75 4.72
CA GLU A 107 13.83 -24.71 6.09
C GLU A 107 14.53 -23.39 6.45
N LYS A 108 14.58 -22.42 5.54
CA LYS A 108 15.27 -21.15 5.78
C LYS A 108 14.35 -19.97 5.53
N LEU A 109 14.21 -19.12 6.54
CA LEU A 109 13.62 -17.80 6.33
C LEU A 109 14.57 -16.96 5.48
N PRO A 110 14.04 -16.12 4.59
CA PRO A 110 14.85 -15.12 3.89
C PRO A 110 15.59 -14.23 4.88
N LEU A 111 16.80 -13.84 4.50
CA LEU A 111 17.60 -12.92 5.30
C LEU A 111 16.79 -11.66 5.64
N GLY A 112 16.81 -11.26 6.92
CA GLY A 112 16.07 -10.07 7.39
C GLY A 112 14.57 -10.28 7.62
N CYS A 113 14.03 -11.48 7.37
CA CYS A 113 12.64 -11.80 7.74
C CYS A 113 12.55 -12.32 9.17
N ASN A 114 11.51 -11.87 9.86
CA ASN A 114 11.12 -12.35 11.17
C ASN A 114 9.63 -12.74 11.12
N LEU A 115 9.25 -13.83 11.80
CA LEU A 115 7.86 -14.28 11.89
C LEU A 115 7.01 -13.36 12.78
N ASP A 116 7.65 -12.71 13.75
CA ASP A 116 6.99 -11.80 14.70
C ASP A 116 6.84 -10.38 14.18
N ASN A 117 7.41 -10.09 12.99
CA ASN A 117 7.39 -8.77 12.37
C ASN A 117 6.93 -8.88 10.92
N PRO A 118 5.90 -8.16 10.50
CA PRO A 118 5.43 -8.19 9.12
C PRO A 118 6.43 -7.57 8.13
N TRP A 119 7.38 -6.74 8.63
CA TRP A 119 8.31 -6.01 7.79
C TRP A 119 9.56 -6.83 7.46
N TRP A 120 10.09 -6.62 6.28
CA TRP A 120 11.42 -7.09 5.91
C TRP A 120 12.44 -6.03 6.28
N GLN A 121 13.47 -6.41 7.06
CA GLN A 121 14.49 -5.48 7.49
C GLN A 121 15.90 -6.08 7.47
N LEU A 122 16.80 -5.41 6.78
CA LEU A 122 18.22 -5.75 6.77
C LEU A 122 18.99 -4.73 7.63
N TRP A 123 19.81 -5.27 8.52
CA TRP A 123 20.69 -4.50 9.39
C TRP A 123 22.14 -4.80 9.05
N PRO A 124 23.00 -3.79 8.77
CA PRO A 124 24.40 -4.02 8.37
C PRO A 124 25.20 -4.86 9.35
N HIS A 125 25.03 -4.64 10.65
CA HIS A 125 25.74 -5.34 11.71
C HIS A 125 25.26 -6.78 11.96
N ILE A 126 24.06 -7.13 11.52
CA ILE A 126 23.49 -8.48 11.67
C ILE A 126 23.67 -9.29 10.39
N HIS A 127 23.42 -8.67 9.25
CA HIS A 127 23.26 -9.38 7.98
C HIS A 127 24.46 -9.22 7.03
N GLY A 128 25.43 -8.35 7.36
CA GLY A 128 26.60 -8.09 6.51
C GLY A 128 26.28 -7.38 5.19
N THR A 129 25.07 -6.83 5.05
CA THR A 129 24.58 -6.11 3.87
C THR A 129 24.46 -4.62 4.15
N ASP A 130 24.03 -3.83 3.16
CA ASP A 130 23.49 -2.50 3.45
C ASP A 130 22.19 -2.63 4.25
N GLY A 131 21.80 -1.57 4.95
CA GLY A 131 20.52 -1.49 5.60
C GLY A 131 19.40 -1.31 4.57
N PHE A 132 18.31 -2.02 4.79
CA PHE A 132 17.16 -2.01 3.89
C PHE A 132 15.86 -2.26 4.65
N PHE A 133 14.78 -1.67 4.19
CA PHE A 133 13.45 -1.92 4.70
C PHE A 133 12.48 -2.25 3.57
N GLY A 134 11.56 -3.16 3.82
CA GLY A 134 10.49 -3.52 2.90
C GLY A 134 9.18 -3.80 3.62
N ALA A 135 8.10 -3.22 3.12
CA ALA A 135 6.74 -3.48 3.57
C ALA A 135 5.89 -3.93 2.39
N VAL A 136 5.06 -4.94 2.60
CA VAL A 136 4.15 -5.45 1.58
C VAL A 136 2.73 -5.21 2.03
N PHE A 137 1.92 -4.62 1.14
CA PHE A 137 0.50 -4.36 1.36
C PHE A 137 -0.34 -5.05 0.29
N GLN A 138 -1.44 -5.65 0.71
CA GLN A 138 -2.44 -6.23 -0.18
C GLN A 138 -3.66 -5.33 -0.20
N LYS A 139 -4.10 -4.90 -1.38
CA LYS A 139 -5.40 -4.23 -1.52
C LYS A 139 -6.49 -5.28 -1.40
N LYS A 140 -7.40 -5.10 -0.43
CA LYS A 140 -8.52 -6.01 -0.21
C LYS A 140 -9.34 -6.16 -1.50
N ALA A 141 -9.74 -7.38 -1.83
CA ALA A 141 -10.70 -7.59 -2.89
C ALA A 141 -12.04 -7.01 -2.42
N THR A 142 -12.62 -6.09 -3.16
CA THR A 142 -14.02 -5.71 -2.94
C THR A 142 -14.86 -6.96 -3.13
N ALA A 143 -15.66 -7.35 -2.12
CA ALA A 143 -16.66 -8.38 -2.31
C ALA A 143 -17.49 -8.01 -3.56
N PRO A 144 -17.82 -8.95 -4.44
CA PRO A 144 -18.64 -8.63 -5.60
C PRO A 144 -19.93 -7.96 -5.09
N VAL A 145 -20.15 -6.71 -5.47
CA VAL A 145 -21.42 -6.02 -5.22
C VAL A 145 -22.48 -6.93 -5.85
N PRO A 146 -23.47 -7.44 -5.10
CA PRO A 146 -24.55 -8.19 -5.68
C PRO A 146 -25.12 -7.32 -6.80
N LYS A 147 -25.15 -7.84 -8.02
CA LYS A 147 -25.75 -7.15 -9.16
C LYS A 147 -27.18 -6.85 -8.72
N SER A 148 -27.50 -5.58 -8.54
CA SER A 148 -28.87 -5.15 -8.33
C SER A 148 -29.69 -5.78 -9.47
N GLU A 149 -30.64 -6.63 -9.11
CA GLU A 149 -31.62 -7.16 -10.06
C GLU A 149 -32.18 -5.95 -10.81
N LYS A 150 -32.08 -6.03 -12.13
CA LYS A 150 -32.72 -5.06 -13.00
C LYS A 150 -34.21 -5.19 -12.73
N VAL A 151 -34.76 -4.22 -11.98
CA VAL A 151 -36.20 -4.07 -11.84
C VAL A 151 -36.73 -3.77 -13.24
N ASP A 152 -37.48 -4.70 -13.78
CA ASP A 152 -38.14 -4.58 -15.06
C ASP A 152 -39.15 -3.41 -15.04
N PRO A 153 -39.10 -2.42 -15.95
CA PRO A 153 -39.97 -1.24 -15.87
C PRO A 153 -41.39 -1.52 -16.39
N LYS A 154 -41.90 -2.75 -16.33
CA LYS A 154 -43.20 -3.10 -16.95
C LYS A 154 -44.38 -3.26 -15.99
N GLU A 155 -44.26 -3.00 -14.70
CA GLU A 155 -45.41 -3.14 -13.77
C GLU A 155 -45.75 -1.85 -13.02
N THR A 156 -46.04 -0.75 -13.74
CA THR A 156 -46.72 0.40 -13.13
C THR A 156 -47.75 0.98 -14.09
N LYS A 157 -48.70 0.13 -14.49
CA LYS A 157 -49.99 0.60 -15.00
C LYS A 157 -51.10 0.13 -14.07
N VAL A 158 -51.27 0.79 -12.95
CA VAL A 158 -52.45 0.66 -12.09
C VAL A 158 -53.34 1.85 -12.31
N LYS A 159 -54.37 1.59 -13.08
CA LYS A 159 -55.73 2.08 -13.08
C LYS A 159 -56.01 3.29 -12.17
N ASN A 160 -56.11 4.49 -12.76
CA ASN A 160 -56.88 5.61 -12.22
C ASN A 160 -58.37 5.29 -12.35
N LYS A 161 -59.02 4.87 -11.29
CA LYS A 161 -60.49 4.84 -11.18
C LYS A 161 -60.97 6.21 -10.68
N LYS A 162 -61.86 6.79 -11.51
CA LYS A 162 -62.62 8.01 -11.27
C LYS A 162 -63.34 7.94 -9.90
N ALA A 163 -63.26 8.99 -9.12
CA ALA A 163 -64.13 9.27 -8.01
C ALA A 163 -65.48 9.89 -8.50
N PRO A 164 -66.63 9.58 -7.87
CA PRO A 164 -67.95 10.10 -8.27
C PRO A 164 -68.13 11.55 -7.83
N LYS A 165 -68.81 12.32 -8.66
CA LYS A 165 -69.36 13.63 -8.33
C LYS A 165 -70.52 13.45 -7.37
N GLU A 166 -70.50 14.07 -6.20
CA GLU A 166 -71.69 14.37 -5.42
C GLU A 166 -72.17 15.78 -5.70
N LEU A 167 -73.48 15.81 -5.97
CA LEU A 167 -74.31 17.01 -6.07
C LEU A 167 -74.70 17.52 -4.67
N LYS A 168 -74.46 18.74 -4.39
CA LYS A 168 -75.48 19.75 -3.96
C LYS A 168 -74.77 21.07 -3.71
#